data_191e14184f46016096befb1597c358a3
#
_entry.id   191e14184f46016096befb1597c358a3
#
_cell.length_a   1.000
_cell.length_b   1.000
_cell.length_c   1.000
_cell.angle_alpha   90.00
_cell.angle_beta   90.00
_cell.angle_gamma   90.00
#
_symmetry.space_group_name_H-M   'P 1'
#
loop_
_entity.id
_entity.type
_entity.pdbx_description
1 polymer ?
#
loop_
_entity_poly.entity_id
_entity_poly.type
_entity_poly.pdbx_seq_one_letter_code
_entity_poly.pdbx_strand_id
1 'polypeptide(L)'
;MGFLDFLFNKEKARARQIQKLRKKLTNIWMQSPDRNDAASQLFQIGTPEALHALMDRFKVQTQNTTYDIEEKTYACDLLIGAGPGISDVVKDNVRAEPTTINWQMRVLEDVLPSQDLAVFITELLATMDVEYQRAPQKKEQLLLRAQGYSDYEELQREVARFTIDDNEDIRFQSVSAVITRDEDWARDALRANIRLEDSGRIHEMVCQRFVEKAWPAMADPDDGELREEIVEALPPKFLLTKDAMIRRK
;
A
#
# COMPACT_ATOMS: atom_id res chain seq x y z
N MET A 1 51.29 -6.57 4.53
CA MET A 1 49.97 -6.11 5.08
C MET A 1 49.51 -4.98 4.21
N GLY A 2 48.50 -5.28 3.39
CA GLY A 2 48.18 -4.46 2.25
C GLY A 2 47.04 -3.48 2.47
N PHE A 3 46.96 -2.52 1.57
CA PHE A 3 45.85 -1.54 1.44
C PHE A 3 44.45 -2.20 1.54
N LEU A 4 44.28 -3.42 1.05
CA LEU A 4 43.07 -4.22 1.18
C LEU A 4 42.74 -4.57 2.64
N ASP A 5 43.71 -4.95 3.46
CA ASP A 5 43.50 -5.26 4.90
C ASP A 5 43.03 -4.05 5.68
N PHE A 6 43.52 -2.86 5.32
CA PHE A 6 43.12 -1.61 5.95
C PHE A 6 41.65 -1.27 5.58
N LEU A 7 41.26 -1.43 4.32
CA LEU A 7 39.87 -1.23 3.85
C LEU A 7 38.89 -2.19 4.54
N PHE A 8 39.22 -3.50 4.57
CA PHE A 8 38.39 -4.51 5.25
C PHE A 8 38.23 -4.22 6.77
N ASN A 9 39.28 -3.75 7.43
CA ASN A 9 39.21 -3.39 8.85
C ASN A 9 38.30 -2.15 9.06
N LYS A 10 38.35 -1.16 8.16
CA LYS A 10 37.51 0.04 8.22
C LYS A 10 36.04 -0.30 7.97
N GLU A 11 35.73 -1.15 6.98
CA GLU A 11 34.36 -1.63 6.71
C GLU A 11 33.79 -2.43 7.88
N LYS A 12 34.57 -3.35 8.46
CA LYS A 12 34.16 -4.10 9.66
C LYS A 12 33.90 -3.19 10.86
N ALA A 13 34.74 -2.16 11.05
CA ALA A 13 34.52 -1.18 12.12
C ALA A 13 33.22 -0.38 11.90
N ARG A 14 32.97 0.08 10.66
CA ARG A 14 31.74 0.78 10.29
C ARG A 14 30.50 -0.12 10.48
N ALA A 15 30.54 -1.36 10.04
CA ALA A 15 29.44 -2.30 10.22
C ALA A 15 29.12 -2.52 11.71
N ARG A 16 30.15 -2.67 12.56
CA ARG A 16 29.98 -2.77 14.03
C ARG A 16 29.35 -1.50 14.61
N GLN A 17 29.77 -0.32 14.15
CA GLN A 17 29.20 0.96 14.56
C GLN A 17 27.73 1.05 14.21
N ILE A 18 27.35 0.74 12.95
CA ILE A 18 25.96 0.72 12.49
C ILE A 18 25.12 -0.23 13.36
N GLN A 19 25.59 -1.44 13.62
CA GLN A 19 24.88 -2.40 14.47
C GLN A 19 24.69 -1.92 15.92
N LYS A 20 25.70 -1.24 16.49
CA LYS A 20 25.59 -0.64 17.82
C LYS A 20 24.54 0.47 17.86
N LEU A 21 24.54 1.36 16.85
CA LEU A 21 23.58 2.46 16.74
C LEU A 21 22.17 1.93 16.49
N ARG A 22 22.01 0.93 15.60
CA ARG A 22 20.74 0.25 15.35
C ARG A 22 20.14 -0.34 16.63
N LYS A 23 20.95 -1.06 17.44
CA LYS A 23 20.50 -1.59 18.73
C LYS A 23 20.08 -0.48 19.70
N LYS A 24 20.79 0.65 19.73
CA LYS A 24 20.45 1.82 20.54
C LYS A 24 19.11 2.42 20.09
N LEU A 25 18.96 2.63 18.79
CA LEU A 25 17.77 3.21 18.15
C LEU A 25 16.49 2.38 18.36
N THR A 26 16.61 1.07 18.30
CA THR A 26 15.45 0.15 18.42
C THR A 26 15.18 -0.33 19.84
N ASN A 27 15.97 0.10 20.82
CA ASN A 27 15.76 -0.27 22.21
C ASN A 27 14.62 0.58 22.84
N ILE A 28 13.49 -0.06 23.10
CA ILE A 28 12.30 0.59 23.68
C ILE A 28 12.51 1.13 25.09
N TRP A 29 13.52 0.63 25.81
CA TRP A 29 13.88 1.05 27.18
C TRP A 29 14.88 2.21 27.21
N MET A 30 15.46 2.58 26.06
CA MET A 30 16.35 3.72 25.96
C MET A 30 15.55 5.02 26.06
N GLN A 31 16.19 6.09 26.51
CA GLN A 31 15.55 7.42 26.53
C GLN A 31 15.47 8.00 25.10
N SER A 32 14.45 8.83 24.86
CA SER A 32 14.20 9.46 23.56
C SER A 32 15.40 10.26 23.01
N PRO A 33 16.09 11.10 23.80
CA PRO A 33 17.28 11.80 23.32
C PRO A 33 18.40 10.87 22.83
N ASP A 34 18.58 9.74 23.48
CA ASP A 34 19.59 8.75 23.09
C ASP A 34 19.26 8.04 21.78
N ARG A 35 17.96 7.76 21.54
CA ARG A 35 17.50 7.19 20.25
C ARG A 35 17.63 8.20 19.13
N ASN A 36 17.29 9.47 19.37
CA ASN A 36 17.45 10.54 18.38
C ASN A 36 18.93 10.81 18.04
N ASP A 37 19.82 10.74 19.02
CA ASP A 37 21.28 10.79 18.78
C ASP A 37 21.74 9.63 17.89
N ALA A 38 21.27 8.42 18.16
CA ALA A 38 21.57 7.26 17.33
C ALA A 38 21.02 7.41 15.90
N ALA A 39 19.80 7.96 15.71
CA ALA A 39 19.21 8.28 14.42
C ALA A 39 20.09 9.27 13.63
N SER A 40 20.51 10.36 14.28
CA SER A 40 21.38 11.37 13.67
C SER A 40 22.73 10.79 13.23
N GLN A 41 23.35 9.96 14.06
CA GLN A 41 24.63 9.32 13.72
C GLN A 41 24.49 8.31 12.57
N LEU A 42 23.41 7.53 12.50
CA LEU A 42 23.13 6.65 11.37
C LEU A 42 22.95 7.45 10.08
N PHE A 43 22.20 8.54 10.14
CA PHE A 43 22.01 9.44 9.00
C PHE A 43 23.35 10.04 8.52
N GLN A 44 24.21 10.49 9.44
CA GLN A 44 25.55 11.05 9.12
C GLN A 44 26.49 10.01 8.47
N ILE A 45 26.36 8.73 8.82
CA ILE A 45 27.11 7.66 8.15
C ILE A 45 26.70 7.56 6.69
N GLY A 46 25.40 7.73 6.37
CA GLY A 46 24.86 7.92 5.03
C GLY A 46 24.99 6.73 4.07
N THR A 47 25.50 5.58 4.52
CA THR A 47 25.53 4.38 3.65
C THR A 47 24.16 3.71 3.60
N PRO A 48 23.82 2.97 2.53
CA PRO A 48 22.53 2.25 2.42
C PRO A 48 22.24 1.41 3.69
N GLU A 49 23.22 0.71 4.23
CA GLU A 49 23.06 -0.10 5.44
C GLU A 49 22.74 0.75 6.69
N ALA A 50 23.34 1.94 6.81
CA ALA A 50 23.05 2.84 7.91
C ALA A 50 21.66 3.47 7.79
N LEU A 51 21.23 3.79 6.57
CA LEU A 51 19.89 4.33 6.29
C LEU A 51 18.82 3.27 6.50
N HIS A 52 19.06 2.02 6.10
CA HIS A 52 18.16 0.90 6.46
C HIS A 52 18.08 0.72 7.98
N ALA A 53 19.21 0.81 8.69
CA ALA A 53 19.22 0.73 10.15
C ALA A 53 18.46 1.90 10.80
N LEU A 54 18.50 3.10 10.21
CA LEU A 54 17.69 4.25 10.63
C LEU A 54 16.20 3.98 10.46
N MET A 55 15.78 3.43 9.33
CA MET A 55 14.38 3.09 9.06
C MET A 55 13.83 1.97 9.95
N ASP A 56 14.67 1.19 10.63
CA ASP A 56 14.19 0.22 11.64
C ASP A 56 13.52 0.91 12.85
N ARG A 57 13.71 2.24 13.04
CA ARG A 57 12.92 2.99 14.02
C ARG A 57 11.43 2.96 13.72
N PHE A 58 11.03 2.87 12.47
CA PHE A 58 9.63 2.82 12.04
C PHE A 58 8.91 1.53 12.45
N LYS A 59 9.67 0.45 12.68
CA LYS A 59 9.15 -0.88 13.04
C LYS A 59 8.90 -1.05 14.55
N VAL A 60 9.48 -0.16 15.35
CA VAL A 60 9.43 -0.24 16.82
C VAL A 60 8.39 0.72 17.37
N GLN A 61 7.62 0.26 18.35
CA GLN A 61 6.70 1.09 19.12
C GLN A 61 7.18 1.21 20.56
N THR A 62 7.32 2.44 21.06
CA THR A 62 7.66 2.69 22.46
C THR A 62 6.39 2.85 23.31
N GLN A 63 6.53 2.75 24.63
CA GLN A 63 5.38 2.86 25.55
C GLN A 63 4.74 4.26 25.53
N ASN A 64 5.52 5.30 25.33
CA ASN A 64 5.02 6.66 25.23
C ASN A 64 4.73 7.00 23.76
N THR A 65 3.45 7.01 23.40
CA THR A 65 2.99 7.26 22.03
C THR A 65 3.42 8.62 21.49
N THR A 66 3.45 9.67 22.32
CA THR A 66 3.89 11.00 21.90
C THR A 66 5.35 10.99 21.48
N TYR A 67 6.23 10.48 22.32
CA TYR A 67 7.65 10.34 21.97
C TYR A 67 7.89 9.38 20.82
N ASP A 68 7.07 8.34 20.69
CA ASP A 68 7.16 7.40 19.55
C ASP A 68 6.92 8.11 18.21
N ILE A 69 5.87 8.94 18.16
CA ILE A 69 5.53 9.71 16.97
C ILE A 69 6.59 10.79 16.68
N GLU A 70 7.04 11.52 17.70
CA GLU A 70 8.07 12.55 17.57
C GLU A 70 9.39 11.98 17.02
N GLU A 71 9.85 10.84 17.53
CA GLU A 71 11.08 10.20 17.09
C GLU A 71 10.97 9.64 15.65
N LYS A 72 9.81 9.07 15.29
CA LYS A 72 9.55 8.63 13.91
C LYS A 72 9.48 9.81 12.96
N THR A 73 8.85 10.91 13.39
CA THR A 73 8.83 12.16 12.62
C THR A 73 10.24 12.68 12.42
N TYR A 74 11.05 12.73 13.47
CA TYR A 74 12.45 13.14 13.38
C TYR A 74 13.27 12.28 12.40
N ALA A 75 13.11 10.97 12.45
CA ALA A 75 13.76 10.06 11.51
C ALA A 75 13.29 10.30 10.05
N CYS A 76 12.00 10.56 9.85
CA CYS A 76 11.44 10.98 8.56
C CYS A 76 12.10 12.27 8.06
N ASP A 77 12.14 13.30 8.90
CA ASP A 77 12.67 14.61 8.54
C ASP A 77 14.15 14.56 8.16
N LEU A 78 14.94 13.71 8.84
CA LEU A 78 16.31 13.44 8.45
C LEU A 78 16.40 12.85 7.03
N LEU A 79 15.54 11.85 6.72
CA LEU A 79 15.51 11.20 5.41
C LEU A 79 15.03 12.18 4.32
N ILE A 80 13.97 12.95 4.56
CA ILE A 80 13.46 13.96 3.63
C ILE A 80 14.53 15.02 3.35
N GLY A 81 15.27 15.45 4.39
CA GLY A 81 16.35 16.42 4.26
C GLY A 81 17.52 15.96 3.38
N ALA A 82 17.66 14.66 3.13
CA ALA A 82 18.64 14.13 2.17
C ALA A 82 18.23 14.36 0.70
N GLY A 83 16.96 14.70 0.45
CA GLY A 83 16.43 14.94 -0.89
C GLY A 83 16.26 13.69 -1.75
N PRO A 84 16.06 13.84 -3.07
CA PRO A 84 15.71 12.73 -3.96
C PRO A 84 16.72 11.58 -4.04
N GLY A 85 17.99 11.84 -3.71
CA GLY A 85 19.04 10.81 -3.75
C GLY A 85 18.84 9.63 -2.80
N ILE A 86 17.91 9.74 -1.83
CA ILE A 86 17.60 8.65 -0.89
C ILE A 86 16.52 7.70 -1.40
N SER A 87 15.81 8.07 -2.47
CA SER A 87 14.60 7.38 -2.93
C SER A 87 14.80 5.89 -3.15
N ASP A 88 15.90 5.47 -3.78
CA ASP A 88 16.15 4.05 -4.05
C ASP A 88 16.32 3.23 -2.78
N VAL A 89 17.04 3.76 -1.79
CA VAL A 89 17.22 3.10 -0.50
C VAL A 89 15.90 2.96 0.24
N VAL A 90 15.04 3.98 0.19
CA VAL A 90 13.71 3.94 0.81
C VAL A 90 12.79 2.99 0.05
N LYS A 91 12.78 2.99 -1.28
CA LYS A 91 12.04 2.03 -2.11
C LYS A 91 12.43 0.58 -1.80
N ASP A 92 13.72 0.30 -1.65
CA ASP A 92 14.20 -1.04 -1.28
C ASP A 92 13.74 -1.45 0.12
N ASN A 93 13.73 -0.50 1.06
CA ASN A 93 13.17 -0.74 2.40
C ASN A 93 11.67 -1.04 2.35
N VAL A 94 10.89 -0.29 1.55
CA VAL A 94 9.46 -0.55 1.33
C VAL A 94 9.23 -1.93 0.71
N ARG A 95 10.03 -2.33 -0.29
CA ARG A 95 9.91 -3.67 -0.90
C ARG A 95 10.15 -4.78 0.10
N ALA A 96 11.16 -4.63 0.95
CA ALA A 96 11.55 -5.61 1.96
C ALA A 96 10.61 -5.66 3.18
N GLU A 97 9.84 -4.59 3.44
CA GLU A 97 8.96 -4.51 4.61
C GLU A 97 7.64 -5.26 4.35
N PRO A 98 7.30 -6.27 5.19
CA PRO A 98 6.10 -7.08 4.94
C PRO A 98 4.80 -6.44 5.44
N THR A 99 4.85 -5.53 6.42
CA THR A 99 3.65 -5.09 7.15
C THR A 99 3.35 -3.60 6.98
N THR A 100 4.09 -2.72 7.64
CA THR A 100 3.76 -1.29 7.69
C THR A 100 4.82 -0.44 7.01
N ILE A 101 4.38 0.39 6.08
CA ILE A 101 5.23 1.23 5.22
C ILE A 101 4.90 2.72 5.33
N ASN A 102 4.03 3.11 6.25
CA ASN A 102 3.49 4.48 6.33
C ASN A 102 4.58 5.56 6.39
N TRP A 103 5.61 5.35 7.21
CA TRP A 103 6.67 6.33 7.39
C TRP A 103 7.60 6.42 6.17
N GLN A 104 7.93 5.27 5.58
CA GLN A 104 8.73 5.22 4.36
C GLN A 104 7.99 5.87 3.17
N MET A 105 6.68 5.60 3.05
CA MET A 105 5.86 6.22 2.01
C MET A 105 5.78 7.74 2.20
N ARG A 106 5.67 8.23 3.44
CA ARG A 106 5.73 9.67 3.72
C ARG A 106 7.05 10.29 3.23
N VAL A 107 8.18 9.62 3.45
CA VAL A 107 9.47 10.10 2.89
C VAL A 107 9.41 10.16 1.37
N LEU A 108 8.88 9.10 0.71
CA LEU A 108 8.80 9.05 -0.75
C LEU A 108 7.84 10.11 -1.33
N GLU A 109 6.74 10.42 -0.63
CA GLU A 109 5.78 11.48 -0.98
C GLU A 109 6.43 12.88 -1.01
N ASP A 110 7.41 13.12 -0.13
CA ASP A 110 8.13 14.40 -0.07
C ASP A 110 9.31 14.48 -1.07
N VAL A 111 9.96 13.36 -1.38
CA VAL A 111 11.20 13.38 -2.17
C VAL A 111 11.01 12.99 -3.64
N LEU A 112 9.88 12.39 -4.02
CA LEU A 112 9.60 11.97 -5.38
C LEU A 112 8.52 12.82 -6.06
N PRO A 113 8.62 13.03 -7.38
CA PRO A 113 7.49 13.49 -8.18
C PRO A 113 6.31 12.52 -8.06
N SER A 114 5.07 13.06 -8.07
CA SER A 114 3.85 12.26 -7.95
C SER A 114 3.75 11.14 -8.98
N GLN A 115 4.23 11.36 -10.20
CA GLN A 115 4.26 10.34 -11.25
C GLN A 115 5.16 9.17 -10.88
N ASP A 116 6.38 9.43 -10.39
CA ASP A 116 7.34 8.38 -10.03
C ASP A 116 6.84 7.57 -8.84
N LEU A 117 6.14 8.21 -7.91
CA LEU A 117 5.53 7.53 -6.78
C LEU A 117 4.33 6.69 -7.21
N ALA A 118 3.48 7.19 -8.12
CA ALA A 118 2.37 6.42 -8.69
C ALA A 118 2.87 5.16 -9.41
N VAL A 119 3.93 5.29 -10.22
CA VAL A 119 4.58 4.14 -10.87
C VAL A 119 5.09 3.13 -9.83
N PHE A 120 5.75 3.61 -8.78
CA PHE A 120 6.27 2.73 -7.72
C PHE A 120 5.15 2.00 -6.97
N ILE A 121 4.03 2.67 -6.67
CA ILE A 121 2.86 2.03 -6.05
C ILE A 121 2.27 0.97 -6.99
N THR A 122 2.16 1.28 -8.29
CA THR A 122 1.69 0.34 -9.32
C THR A 122 2.57 -0.92 -9.36
N GLU A 123 3.90 -0.77 -9.40
CA GLU A 123 4.85 -1.89 -9.34
C GLU A 123 4.64 -2.76 -8.10
N LEU A 124 4.44 -2.15 -6.93
CA LEU A 124 4.21 -2.90 -5.70
C LEU A 124 2.88 -3.66 -5.72
N LEU A 125 1.80 -3.02 -6.14
CA LEU A 125 0.48 -3.66 -6.25
C LEU A 125 0.49 -4.80 -7.27
N ALA A 126 1.20 -4.64 -8.38
CA ALA A 126 1.34 -5.69 -9.41
C ALA A 126 2.02 -6.97 -8.90
N THR A 127 2.80 -6.88 -7.81
CA THR A 127 3.41 -8.06 -7.16
C THR A 127 2.50 -8.76 -6.15
N MET A 128 1.33 -8.18 -5.85
CA MET A 128 0.37 -8.72 -4.87
C MET A 128 -0.74 -9.46 -5.60
N ASP A 129 -1.19 -10.56 -5.01
CA ASP A 129 -2.37 -11.31 -5.46
C ASP A 129 -3.64 -10.86 -4.72
N VAL A 130 -4.77 -11.43 -5.12
CA VAL A 130 -6.09 -11.18 -4.51
C VAL A 130 -6.46 -12.22 -3.45
N GLU A 131 -5.57 -13.18 -3.18
CA GLU A 131 -5.77 -14.22 -2.18
C GLU A 131 -5.70 -13.65 -0.76
N TYR A 132 -6.30 -14.38 0.16
CA TYR A 132 -6.31 -14.04 1.58
C TYR A 132 -4.91 -13.88 2.15
N GLN A 133 -4.66 -12.74 2.78
CA GLN A 133 -3.44 -12.45 3.52
C GLN A 133 -3.76 -12.23 4.99
N ARG A 134 -3.06 -12.96 5.87
CA ARG A 134 -3.21 -12.78 7.32
C ARG A 134 -2.80 -11.39 7.80
N ALA A 135 -1.89 -10.73 7.08
CA ALA A 135 -1.35 -9.41 7.42
C ALA A 135 -1.46 -8.47 6.19
N PRO A 136 -2.67 -7.96 5.86
CA PRO A 136 -2.92 -7.18 4.64
C PRO A 136 -2.47 -5.72 4.75
N GLN A 137 -1.91 -5.28 5.88
CA GLN A 137 -1.66 -3.86 6.20
C GLN A 137 -0.87 -3.12 5.13
N LYS A 138 0.11 -3.78 4.50
CA LYS A 138 0.89 -3.16 3.41
C LYS A 138 0.01 -2.91 2.19
N LYS A 139 -0.83 -3.88 1.80
CA LYS A 139 -1.78 -3.76 0.70
C LYS A 139 -2.79 -2.64 0.98
N GLU A 140 -3.37 -2.62 2.19
CA GLU A 140 -4.30 -1.57 2.63
C GLU A 140 -3.68 -0.18 2.53
N GLN A 141 -2.44 -0.01 2.99
CA GLN A 141 -1.73 1.27 2.95
C GLN A 141 -1.43 1.73 1.52
N LEU A 142 -1.14 0.83 0.60
CA LEU A 142 -0.93 1.15 -0.81
C LEU A 142 -2.23 1.55 -1.49
N LEU A 143 -3.32 0.81 -1.28
CA LEU A 143 -4.64 1.12 -1.83
C LEU A 143 -5.17 2.47 -1.33
N LEU A 144 -5.01 2.74 -0.03
CA LEU A 144 -5.39 4.04 0.54
C LEU A 144 -4.63 5.20 -0.12
N ARG A 145 -3.33 5.03 -0.37
CA ARG A 145 -2.54 6.07 -1.05
C ARG A 145 -2.90 6.21 -2.52
N ALA A 146 -3.19 5.10 -3.19
CA ALA A 146 -3.60 5.12 -4.60
C ALA A 146 -4.84 6.01 -4.87
N GLN A 147 -5.69 6.24 -3.86
CA GLN A 147 -6.84 7.16 -3.97
C GLN A 147 -6.40 8.61 -4.25
N GLY A 148 -5.24 9.03 -3.73
CA GLY A 148 -4.67 10.36 -3.99
C GLY A 148 -4.09 10.53 -5.41
N TYR A 149 -4.00 9.44 -6.18
CA TYR A 149 -3.41 9.40 -7.52
C TYR A 149 -4.45 9.01 -8.58
N SER A 150 -5.64 9.57 -8.47
CA SER A 150 -6.78 9.25 -9.35
C SER A 150 -6.51 9.48 -10.84
N ASP A 151 -5.62 10.41 -11.19
CA ASP A 151 -5.31 10.76 -12.59
C ASP A 151 -4.34 9.76 -13.26
N TYR A 152 -3.78 8.82 -12.50
CA TYR A 152 -2.86 7.80 -13.01
C TYR A 152 -3.61 6.50 -13.33
N GLU A 153 -4.05 6.39 -14.58
CA GLU A 153 -4.94 5.29 -15.01
C GLU A 153 -4.34 3.90 -14.76
N GLU A 154 -3.06 3.70 -15.02
CA GLU A 154 -2.38 2.41 -14.80
C GLU A 154 -2.45 1.98 -13.33
N LEU A 155 -2.23 2.92 -12.40
CA LEU A 155 -2.38 2.65 -10.97
C LEU A 155 -3.82 2.29 -10.63
N GLN A 156 -4.80 3.00 -11.19
CA GLN A 156 -6.21 2.73 -10.91
C GLN A 156 -6.66 1.39 -11.49
N ARG A 157 -6.10 0.94 -12.59
CA ARG A 157 -6.31 -0.42 -13.15
C ARG A 157 -5.75 -1.50 -12.21
N GLU A 158 -4.56 -1.28 -11.63
CA GLU A 158 -4.03 -2.20 -10.61
C GLU A 158 -4.91 -2.23 -9.36
N VAL A 159 -5.40 -1.09 -8.88
CA VAL A 159 -6.38 -1.03 -7.77
C VAL A 159 -7.63 -1.85 -8.10
N ALA A 160 -8.13 -1.78 -9.34
CA ALA A 160 -9.33 -2.48 -9.76
C ALA A 160 -9.24 -4.02 -9.65
N ARG A 161 -8.05 -4.60 -9.72
CA ARG A 161 -7.84 -6.04 -9.50
C ARG A 161 -8.29 -6.51 -8.13
N PHE A 162 -8.18 -5.65 -7.12
CA PHE A 162 -8.51 -5.98 -5.73
C PHE A 162 -9.99 -5.78 -5.39
N THR A 163 -10.85 -5.48 -6.35
CA THR A 163 -12.31 -5.47 -6.15
C THR A 163 -12.87 -6.85 -5.82
N ILE A 164 -12.09 -7.91 -6.09
CA ILE A 164 -12.42 -9.30 -5.80
C ILE A 164 -11.45 -9.95 -4.81
N ASP A 165 -10.71 -9.17 -4.02
CA ASP A 165 -9.79 -9.67 -3.01
C ASP A 165 -10.53 -10.49 -1.94
N ASP A 166 -9.90 -11.54 -1.41
CA ASP A 166 -10.51 -12.37 -0.35
C ASP A 166 -10.75 -11.59 0.96
N ASN A 167 -10.03 -10.49 1.19
CA ASN A 167 -10.23 -9.63 2.35
C ASN A 167 -11.28 -8.54 2.07
N GLU A 168 -12.35 -8.49 2.87
CA GLU A 168 -13.46 -7.54 2.71
C GLU A 168 -13.00 -6.07 2.75
N ASP A 169 -12.08 -5.70 3.65
CA ASP A 169 -11.61 -4.32 3.78
C ASP A 169 -10.83 -3.88 2.54
N ILE A 170 -10.06 -4.80 1.94
CA ILE A 170 -9.36 -4.58 0.67
C ILE A 170 -10.37 -4.38 -0.46
N ARG A 171 -11.39 -5.27 -0.57
CA ARG A 171 -12.46 -5.12 -1.56
C ARG A 171 -13.17 -3.78 -1.42
N PHE A 172 -13.54 -3.41 -0.18
CA PHE A 172 -14.23 -2.15 0.07
C PHE A 172 -13.42 -0.93 -0.38
N GLN A 173 -12.12 -0.89 -0.08
CA GLN A 173 -11.25 0.22 -0.50
C GLN A 173 -11.13 0.27 -2.02
N SER A 174 -10.92 -0.87 -2.66
CA SER A 174 -10.78 -0.95 -4.12
C SER A 174 -12.07 -0.59 -4.84
N VAL A 175 -13.21 -1.15 -4.41
CA VAL A 175 -14.52 -0.79 -4.97
C VAL A 175 -14.79 0.70 -4.77
N SER A 176 -14.49 1.27 -3.60
CA SER A 176 -14.67 2.70 -3.33
C SER A 176 -13.87 3.61 -4.27
N ALA A 177 -12.67 3.20 -4.65
CA ALA A 177 -11.84 3.92 -5.61
C ALA A 177 -12.38 3.80 -7.05
N VAL A 178 -12.81 2.59 -7.44
CA VAL A 178 -13.22 2.26 -8.82
C VAL A 178 -14.63 2.71 -9.14
N ILE A 179 -15.54 2.72 -8.14
CA ILE A 179 -16.98 2.96 -8.35
C ILE A 179 -17.31 4.35 -8.89
N THR A 180 -16.40 5.30 -8.72
CA THR A 180 -16.58 6.67 -9.26
C THR A 180 -16.20 6.79 -10.73
N ARG A 181 -15.61 5.75 -11.31
CA ARG A 181 -15.10 5.69 -12.68
C ARG A 181 -16.17 5.29 -13.66
N ASP A 182 -16.04 5.76 -14.91
CA ASP A 182 -16.95 5.44 -16.01
C ASP A 182 -16.27 4.64 -17.14
N GLU A 183 -14.97 4.39 -17.03
CA GLU A 183 -14.17 3.66 -18.00
C GLU A 183 -14.57 2.16 -18.05
N ASP A 184 -14.38 1.54 -19.20
CA ASP A 184 -14.76 0.14 -19.44
C ASP A 184 -14.07 -0.83 -18.47
N TRP A 185 -12.78 -0.63 -18.21
CA TRP A 185 -12.04 -1.47 -17.28
C TRP A 185 -12.60 -1.41 -15.84
N ALA A 186 -13.07 -0.24 -15.41
CA ALA A 186 -13.68 -0.08 -14.08
C ALA A 186 -15.02 -0.81 -14.01
N ARG A 187 -15.84 -0.68 -15.05
CA ARG A 187 -17.11 -1.41 -15.16
C ARG A 187 -16.89 -2.93 -15.17
N ASP A 188 -15.86 -3.42 -15.86
CA ASP A 188 -15.56 -4.85 -15.92
C ASP A 188 -15.10 -5.39 -14.56
N ALA A 189 -14.29 -4.64 -13.82
CA ALA A 189 -13.91 -4.99 -12.45
C ALA A 189 -15.12 -5.06 -11.51
N LEU A 190 -16.05 -4.08 -11.61
CA LEU A 190 -17.27 -4.07 -10.82
C LEU A 190 -18.26 -5.20 -11.22
N ARG A 191 -18.29 -5.61 -12.50
CA ARG A 191 -19.05 -6.81 -12.93
C ARG A 191 -18.52 -8.08 -12.29
N ALA A 192 -17.18 -8.23 -12.23
CA ALA A 192 -16.57 -9.37 -11.55
C ALA A 192 -16.94 -9.38 -10.05
N ASN A 193 -16.92 -8.21 -9.40
CA ASN A 193 -17.32 -8.09 -8.00
C ASN A 193 -18.77 -8.51 -7.75
N ILE A 194 -19.74 -8.09 -8.58
CA ILE A 194 -21.17 -8.47 -8.41
C ILE A 194 -21.37 -9.98 -8.23
N ARG A 195 -20.57 -10.79 -8.92
CA ARG A 195 -20.69 -12.25 -8.88
C ARG A 195 -20.10 -12.89 -7.64
N LEU A 196 -19.06 -12.28 -7.09
CA LEU A 196 -18.21 -12.86 -6.06
C LEU A 196 -18.40 -12.22 -4.68
N GLU A 197 -19.16 -11.12 -4.60
CA GLU A 197 -19.28 -10.32 -3.39
C GLU A 197 -20.25 -10.95 -2.39
N ASP A 198 -19.74 -11.19 -1.18
CA ASP A 198 -20.48 -11.72 -0.04
C ASP A 198 -20.83 -10.65 1.02
N SER A 199 -20.18 -9.49 0.96
CA SER A 199 -20.51 -8.35 1.83
C SER A 199 -21.73 -7.59 1.30
N GLY A 200 -22.84 -7.65 2.01
CA GLY A 200 -24.07 -6.94 1.63
C GLY A 200 -23.87 -5.45 1.40
N ARG A 201 -22.96 -4.80 2.16
CA ARG A 201 -22.63 -3.38 2.03
C ARG A 201 -21.96 -3.06 0.70
N ILE A 202 -20.95 -3.82 0.32
CA ILE A 202 -20.19 -3.61 -0.92
C ILE A 202 -21.09 -3.95 -2.10
N HIS A 203 -21.77 -5.08 -2.03
CA HIS A 203 -22.67 -5.54 -3.09
C HIS A 203 -23.78 -4.54 -3.40
N GLU A 204 -24.43 -3.98 -2.35
CA GLU A 204 -25.43 -2.94 -2.54
C GLU A 204 -24.87 -1.70 -3.22
N MET A 205 -23.68 -1.28 -2.83
CA MET A 205 -23.00 -0.10 -3.39
C MET A 205 -22.74 -0.31 -4.89
N VAL A 206 -22.23 -1.48 -5.28
CA VAL A 206 -21.96 -1.81 -6.68
C VAL A 206 -23.25 -1.92 -7.48
N CYS A 207 -24.25 -2.67 -6.99
CA CYS A 207 -25.55 -2.78 -7.67
C CYS A 207 -26.22 -1.42 -7.86
N GLN A 208 -26.18 -0.56 -6.86
CA GLN A 208 -26.71 0.80 -6.96
C GLN A 208 -26.04 1.60 -8.08
N ARG A 209 -24.70 1.49 -8.21
CA ARG A 209 -23.95 2.16 -9.28
C ARG A 209 -24.40 1.68 -10.67
N PHE A 210 -24.63 0.37 -10.84
CA PHE A 210 -25.13 -0.18 -12.10
C PHE A 210 -26.54 0.35 -12.43
N VAL A 211 -27.41 0.50 -11.44
CA VAL A 211 -28.73 1.12 -11.61
C VAL A 211 -28.61 2.58 -12.04
N GLU A 212 -27.78 3.37 -11.37
CA GLU A 212 -27.61 4.81 -11.62
C GLU A 212 -27.05 5.11 -13.01
N LYS A 213 -26.08 4.30 -13.42
CA LYS A 213 -25.41 4.47 -14.73
C LYS A 213 -26.13 3.75 -15.88
N ALA A 214 -27.15 2.99 -15.58
CA ALA A 214 -27.80 2.12 -16.56
C ALA A 214 -26.77 1.23 -17.28
N TRP A 215 -25.86 0.63 -16.52
CA TRP A 215 -24.89 -0.30 -17.08
C TRP A 215 -25.45 -1.71 -17.14
N PRO A 216 -25.18 -2.47 -18.20
CA PRO A 216 -25.51 -3.88 -18.22
C PRO A 216 -24.57 -4.65 -17.29
N ALA A 217 -25.14 -5.52 -16.45
CA ALA A 217 -24.37 -6.36 -15.53
C ALA A 217 -23.62 -7.50 -16.23
N MET A 218 -23.98 -7.79 -17.49
CA MET A 218 -23.38 -8.81 -18.33
C MET A 218 -22.94 -8.19 -19.66
N ALA A 219 -21.82 -8.68 -20.21
CA ALA A 219 -21.40 -8.29 -21.55
C ALA A 219 -22.25 -8.97 -22.64
N ASP A 220 -22.59 -10.25 -22.42
CA ASP A 220 -23.50 -11.03 -23.26
C ASP A 220 -24.81 -11.32 -22.50
N PRO A 221 -25.93 -10.71 -22.86
CA PRO A 221 -27.23 -10.97 -22.24
C PRO A 221 -27.76 -12.39 -22.40
N ASP A 222 -27.28 -13.13 -23.40
CA ASP A 222 -27.74 -14.47 -23.72
C ASP A 222 -26.96 -15.59 -23.01
N ASP A 223 -25.90 -15.22 -22.28
CA ASP A 223 -25.15 -16.16 -21.42
C ASP A 223 -26.01 -16.59 -20.22
N GLY A 224 -26.63 -17.77 -20.35
CA GLY A 224 -27.56 -18.31 -19.37
C GLY A 224 -26.89 -18.70 -18.05
N GLU A 225 -25.70 -19.24 -18.08
CA GLU A 225 -24.95 -19.66 -16.89
C GLU A 225 -24.53 -18.44 -16.06
N LEU A 226 -23.92 -17.43 -16.69
CA LEU A 226 -23.57 -16.18 -16.05
C LEU A 226 -24.79 -15.44 -15.48
N ARG A 227 -25.93 -15.52 -16.18
CA ARG A 227 -27.19 -14.93 -15.71
C ARG A 227 -27.69 -15.56 -14.41
N GLU A 228 -27.65 -16.90 -14.32
CA GLU A 228 -28.04 -17.63 -13.12
C GLU A 228 -27.13 -17.26 -11.95
N GLU A 229 -25.82 -17.25 -12.13
CA GLU A 229 -24.85 -16.82 -11.10
C GLU A 229 -25.16 -15.41 -10.57
N ILE A 230 -25.38 -14.44 -11.46
CA ILE A 230 -25.69 -13.07 -11.05
C ILE A 230 -27.02 -13.00 -10.30
N VAL A 231 -28.06 -13.69 -10.77
CA VAL A 231 -29.40 -13.69 -10.12
C VAL A 231 -29.31 -14.27 -8.71
N GLU A 232 -28.54 -15.33 -8.51
CA GLU A 232 -28.32 -15.95 -7.18
C GLU A 232 -27.54 -15.02 -6.25
N ALA A 233 -26.53 -14.31 -6.79
CA ALA A 233 -25.71 -13.40 -6.01
C ALA A 233 -26.43 -12.10 -5.61
N LEU A 234 -27.38 -11.60 -6.43
CA LEU A 234 -27.98 -10.28 -6.24
C LEU A 234 -28.66 -10.12 -4.87
N PRO A 235 -28.43 -9.00 -4.16
CA PRO A 235 -29.16 -8.69 -2.94
C PRO A 235 -30.68 -8.67 -3.16
N PRO A 236 -31.50 -9.06 -2.18
CA PRO A 236 -32.97 -9.27 -2.35
C PRO A 236 -33.73 -8.08 -2.92
N LYS A 237 -33.21 -6.86 -2.76
CA LYS A 237 -33.85 -5.62 -3.24
C LYS A 237 -33.52 -5.27 -4.69
N PHE A 238 -32.71 -6.09 -5.36
CA PHE A 238 -32.39 -5.92 -6.77
C PHE A 238 -32.92 -7.10 -7.59
N LEU A 239 -33.04 -6.88 -8.90
CA LEU A 239 -33.37 -7.90 -9.88
C LEU A 239 -32.56 -7.67 -11.16
N LEU A 240 -32.31 -8.73 -11.91
CA LEU A 240 -31.73 -8.69 -13.24
C LEU A 240 -32.85 -8.77 -14.30
N THR A 241 -32.88 -7.78 -15.19
CA THR A 241 -33.85 -7.78 -16.31
C THR A 241 -33.38 -8.69 -17.45
N LYS A 242 -34.26 -8.92 -18.43
CA LYS A 242 -33.91 -9.67 -19.65
C LYS A 242 -32.74 -9.05 -20.42
N ASP A 243 -32.65 -7.73 -20.42
CA ASP A 243 -31.58 -6.96 -21.09
C ASP A 243 -30.33 -6.83 -20.21
N ALA A 244 -30.12 -7.73 -19.25
CA ALA A 244 -29.00 -7.76 -18.32
C ALA A 244 -28.82 -6.48 -17.48
N MET A 245 -29.87 -5.71 -17.25
CA MET A 245 -29.86 -4.51 -16.42
C MET A 245 -30.21 -4.84 -14.98
N ILE A 246 -29.46 -4.29 -14.00
CA ILE A 246 -29.86 -4.34 -12.59
C ILE A 246 -30.92 -3.25 -12.35
N ARG A 247 -32.02 -3.61 -11.66
CA ARG A 247 -33.04 -2.68 -11.20
C ARG A 247 -33.42 -2.93 -9.74
N ARG A 248 -33.88 -1.89 -9.07
CA ARG A 248 -34.54 -2.06 -7.76
C ARG A 248 -35.94 -2.68 -7.96
N LYS A 249 -36.29 -3.57 -7.03
CA LYS A 249 -37.66 -4.12 -6.93
C LYS A 249 -38.62 -3.07 -6.41
#